data_ac8c90219fef0fdaa2ae2e74f3374a49
#
_entry.id   ac8c90219fef0fdaa2ae2e74f3374a49
#
_cell.length_a   1.000
_cell.length_b   1.000
_cell.length_c   1.000
_cell.angle_alpha   90.00
_cell.angle_beta   90.00
_cell.angle_gamma   90.00
#
_symmetry.space_group_name_H-M   'P 1'
#
loop_
_entity.id
_entity.type
_entity.pdbx_description
1 polymer ?
#
loop_
_entity_poly.entity_id
_entity_poly.type
_entity_poly.pdbx_seq_one_letter_code
_entity_poly.pdbx_strand_id
1 'polypeptide(L)'
;FFARSKTTSLTLQDADDIRALPTVRLVIPRQQRSMRMIYKKEFTTTRVYGVTPEWQAARSWELSDGEFFTDQDMQRKRRVIVLGATPAKKLFGDKDPIGKMVRVGDASYQVLGLLVEKGLTESGYDPDDRTLIPLTTSMSRLTHQTHIHSAKVMALDPSMVEKTMEDVRQL
;
A
#
# COMPACT_ATOMS: atom_id res chain seq x y z
N PHE A 1 -5.53 -11.83 -7.71
CA PHE A 1 -6.87 -11.25 -7.65
C PHE A 1 -7.11 -10.57 -6.31
N PHE A 2 -8.20 -9.83 -6.21
CA PHE A 2 -8.59 -9.15 -4.99
C PHE A 2 -9.79 -9.83 -4.35
N ALA A 3 -9.64 -10.21 -3.09
CA ALA A 3 -10.77 -10.66 -2.28
C ALA A 3 -11.49 -9.44 -1.69
N ARG A 4 -12.80 -9.41 -1.83
CA ARG A 4 -13.69 -8.38 -1.26
C ARG A 4 -14.87 -9.06 -0.59
N SER A 5 -15.26 -8.57 0.56
CA SER A 5 -16.47 -9.02 1.22
C SER A 5 -17.71 -8.48 0.50
N LYS A 6 -18.75 -9.31 0.42
CA LYS A 6 -20.02 -8.92 -0.22
C LYS A 6 -20.97 -8.17 0.73
N THR A 7 -20.86 -8.38 2.03
CA THR A 7 -21.88 -7.95 3.00
C THR A 7 -21.32 -7.37 4.28
N THR A 8 -20.06 -7.61 4.62
CA THR A 8 -19.41 -7.15 5.84
C THR A 8 -18.02 -6.64 5.55
N SER A 9 -17.46 -5.91 6.51
CA SER A 9 -16.08 -5.42 6.40
C SER A 9 -15.09 -6.58 6.44
N LEU A 10 -14.16 -6.60 5.52
CA LEU A 10 -13.06 -7.55 5.49
C LEU A 10 -12.09 -7.25 6.63
N THR A 11 -11.65 -8.27 7.36
CA THR A 11 -10.78 -8.12 8.53
C THR A 11 -9.37 -8.67 8.27
N LEU A 12 -8.43 -8.37 9.18
CA LEU A 12 -7.11 -9.01 9.15
C LEU A 12 -7.21 -10.52 9.40
N GLN A 13 -8.19 -10.96 10.20
CA GLN A 13 -8.43 -12.38 10.43
C GLN A 13 -8.83 -13.07 9.13
N ASP A 14 -9.71 -12.46 8.33
CA ASP A 14 -10.07 -13.00 7.03
C ASP A 14 -8.85 -13.14 6.11
N ALA A 15 -7.94 -12.16 6.15
CA ALA A 15 -6.70 -12.23 5.38
C ALA A 15 -5.79 -13.38 5.86
N ASP A 16 -5.73 -13.63 7.16
CA ASP A 16 -4.98 -14.75 7.74
C ASP A 16 -5.60 -16.11 7.39
N ASP A 17 -6.93 -16.19 7.42
CA ASP A 17 -7.66 -17.40 7.01
C ASP A 17 -7.41 -17.72 5.54
N ILE A 18 -7.42 -16.71 4.67
CA ILE A 18 -7.08 -16.87 3.24
C ILE A 18 -5.62 -17.34 3.09
N ARG A 19 -4.71 -16.75 3.87
CA ARG A 19 -3.28 -17.11 3.83
C ARG A 19 -3.03 -18.57 4.20
N ALA A 20 -3.87 -19.14 5.05
CA ALA A 20 -3.77 -20.53 5.48
C ALA A 20 -4.23 -21.54 4.41
N LEU A 21 -4.87 -21.10 3.34
CA LEU A 21 -5.30 -22.01 2.26
C LEU A 21 -4.08 -22.57 1.51
N PRO A 22 -4.11 -23.89 1.19
CA PRO A 22 -2.95 -24.55 0.58
C PRO A 22 -2.61 -24.08 -0.83
N THR A 23 -3.55 -23.45 -1.51
CA THR A 23 -3.36 -22.91 -2.88
C THR A 23 -2.86 -21.47 -2.90
N VAL A 24 -2.75 -20.84 -1.73
CA VAL A 24 -2.36 -19.43 -1.61
C VAL A 24 -0.86 -19.32 -1.34
N ARG A 25 -0.19 -18.50 -2.13
CA ARG A 25 1.22 -18.15 -1.94
C ARG A 25 1.37 -16.95 -1.03
N LEU A 26 0.55 -15.91 -1.24
CA LEU A 26 0.72 -14.63 -0.57
C LEU A 26 -0.62 -13.90 -0.50
N VAL A 27 -0.85 -13.23 0.63
CA VAL A 27 -1.99 -12.34 0.83
C VAL A 27 -1.48 -10.98 1.30
N ILE A 28 -1.90 -9.92 0.61
CA ILE A 28 -1.55 -8.57 0.98
C ILE A 28 -2.84 -7.81 1.30
N PRO A 29 -3.15 -7.67 2.60
CA PRO A 29 -4.26 -6.83 3.03
C PRO A 29 -3.95 -5.36 2.73
N ARG A 30 -4.98 -4.57 2.44
CA ARG A 30 -4.83 -3.20 2.02
C ARG A 30 -5.94 -2.30 2.52
N GLN A 31 -5.56 -1.13 3.00
CA GLN A 31 -6.45 0.03 3.09
C GLN A 31 -6.07 1.04 2.01
N GLN A 32 -7.03 1.85 1.60
CA GLN A 32 -6.82 2.90 0.59
C GLN A 32 -7.64 4.12 0.96
N ARG A 33 -7.03 5.29 0.84
CA ARG A 33 -7.71 6.56 1.05
C ARG A 33 -7.02 7.66 0.26
N SER A 34 -7.80 8.54 -0.37
CA SER A 34 -7.23 9.77 -0.96
C SER A 34 -6.93 10.75 0.16
N MET A 35 -5.71 11.25 0.21
CA MET A 35 -5.24 12.17 1.24
C MET A 35 -4.50 13.34 0.62
N ARG A 36 -4.67 14.51 1.25
CA ARG A 36 -3.86 15.68 0.95
C ARG A 36 -2.51 15.57 1.65
N MET A 37 -1.44 15.79 0.90
CA MET A 37 -0.08 15.81 1.39
C MET A 37 0.53 17.19 1.19
N ILE A 38 1.28 17.65 2.17
CA ILE A 38 1.86 19.00 2.18
C ILE A 38 3.34 18.91 2.55
N TYR A 39 4.18 19.53 1.74
CA TYR A 39 5.58 19.77 2.06
C TYR A 39 5.91 21.25 1.81
N LYS A 40 6.20 21.99 2.89
CA LYS A 40 6.41 23.45 2.83
C LYS A 40 5.23 24.15 2.14
N LYS A 41 5.46 24.80 0.99
CA LYS A 41 4.44 25.51 0.21
C LYS A 41 3.74 24.62 -0.82
N GLU A 42 4.27 23.42 -1.06
CA GLU A 42 3.74 22.51 -2.07
C GLU A 42 2.71 21.55 -1.47
N PHE A 43 1.71 21.20 -2.26
CA PHE A 43 0.71 20.22 -1.86
C PHE A 43 0.26 19.38 -3.04
N THR A 44 -0.25 18.20 -2.74
CA THR A 44 -0.88 17.31 -3.72
C THR A 44 -1.89 16.43 -3.01
N THR A 45 -2.89 15.94 -3.74
CA THR A 45 -3.78 14.89 -3.28
C THR A 45 -3.39 13.61 -3.99
N THR A 46 -3.15 12.55 -3.23
CA THR A 46 -2.70 11.27 -3.75
C THR A 46 -3.46 10.13 -3.09
N ARG A 47 -3.43 8.97 -3.73
CA ARG A 47 -3.95 7.73 -3.12
C ARG A 47 -2.93 7.19 -2.14
N VAL A 48 -3.32 7.11 -0.87
CA VAL A 48 -2.49 6.53 0.18
C VAL A 48 -2.96 5.09 0.43
N TYR A 49 -2.04 4.15 0.27
CA TYR A 49 -2.26 2.73 0.49
C TYR A 49 -1.55 2.29 1.76
N GLY A 50 -2.30 1.76 2.72
CA GLY A 50 -1.74 1.03 3.85
C GLY A 50 -1.56 -0.43 3.45
N VAL A 51 -0.33 -0.92 3.43
CA VAL A 51 0.03 -2.26 2.95
C VAL A 51 1.07 -2.90 3.87
N THR A 52 1.27 -4.20 3.70
CA THR A 52 2.34 -4.94 4.38
C THR A 52 3.64 -4.85 3.58
N PRO A 53 4.81 -5.11 4.23
CA PRO A 53 6.10 -5.03 3.53
C PRO A 53 6.23 -5.92 2.29
N GLU A 54 5.47 -7.02 2.22
CA GLU A 54 5.47 -7.94 1.09
C GLU A 54 4.91 -7.31 -0.20
N TRP A 55 4.26 -6.16 -0.10
CA TRP A 55 3.69 -5.46 -1.25
C TRP A 55 4.72 -5.22 -2.36
N GLN A 56 5.93 -4.81 -1.97
CA GLN A 56 6.99 -4.49 -2.94
C GLN A 56 7.36 -5.69 -3.80
N ALA A 57 7.62 -6.82 -3.17
CA ALA A 57 7.96 -8.06 -3.88
C ALA A 57 6.78 -8.57 -4.73
N ALA A 58 5.57 -8.52 -4.19
CA ALA A 58 4.37 -8.98 -4.89
C ALA A 58 4.04 -8.13 -6.12
N ARG A 59 4.39 -6.85 -6.10
CA ARG A 59 4.18 -5.94 -7.23
C ARG A 59 5.40 -5.87 -8.14
N SER A 60 6.52 -6.46 -7.75
CA SER A 60 7.81 -6.33 -8.45
C SER A 60 8.15 -4.87 -8.75
N TRP A 61 7.91 -4.01 -7.77
CA TRP A 61 8.11 -2.57 -7.92
C TRP A 61 9.34 -2.13 -7.16
N GLU A 62 10.39 -1.78 -7.90
CA GLU A 62 11.66 -1.39 -7.32
C GLU A 62 11.62 0.03 -6.76
N LEU A 63 12.54 0.29 -5.83
CA LEU A 63 12.83 1.64 -5.36
C LEU A 63 13.90 2.28 -6.25
N SER A 64 13.68 3.55 -6.60
CA SER A 64 14.72 4.36 -7.25
C SER A 64 15.68 4.95 -6.23
N ASP A 65 15.25 5.13 -4.98
CA ASP A 65 16.04 5.64 -3.89
C ASP A 65 15.44 5.21 -2.54
N GLY A 66 16.29 5.20 -1.50
CA GLY A 66 15.88 4.92 -0.13
C GLY A 66 15.53 3.46 0.15
N GLU A 67 14.68 3.26 1.13
CA GLU A 67 14.28 1.94 1.64
C GLU A 67 12.77 1.80 1.70
N PHE A 68 12.30 0.55 1.72
CA PHE A 68 10.91 0.22 2.01
C PHE A 68 10.73 0.02 3.52
N PHE A 69 9.51 0.21 4.03
CA PHE A 69 9.26 -0.06 5.45
C PHE A 69 9.29 -1.57 5.74
N THR A 70 9.63 -1.89 6.99
CA THR A 70 9.87 -3.24 7.48
C THR A 70 8.76 -3.72 8.41
N ASP A 71 8.80 -5.01 8.81
CA ASP A 71 7.91 -5.55 9.84
C ASP A 71 8.06 -4.82 11.17
N GLN A 72 9.26 -4.33 11.49
CA GLN A 72 9.49 -3.52 12.68
C GLN A 72 8.75 -2.20 12.61
N ASP A 73 8.72 -1.56 11.45
CA ASP A 73 7.95 -0.33 11.22
C ASP A 73 6.45 -0.60 11.38
N MET A 74 5.98 -1.76 10.92
CA MET A 74 4.61 -2.22 11.12
C MET A 74 4.28 -2.39 12.61
N GLN A 75 5.11 -3.09 13.36
CA GLN A 75 4.92 -3.34 14.79
C GLN A 75 4.87 -2.05 15.61
N ARG A 76 5.74 -1.10 15.28
CA ARG A 76 5.83 0.20 15.95
C ARG A 76 4.84 1.23 15.41
N LYS A 77 4.07 0.90 14.41
CA LYS A 77 3.12 1.83 13.76
C LYS A 77 3.79 3.15 13.41
N ARG A 78 4.99 3.08 12.83
CA ARG A 78 5.78 4.26 12.49
C ARG A 78 5.11 5.09 11.42
N ARG A 79 5.20 6.42 11.58
CA ARG A 79 4.76 7.37 10.56
C ARG A 79 5.85 7.53 9.51
N VAL A 80 5.92 6.58 8.61
CA VAL A 80 6.87 6.54 7.49
C VAL A 80 6.12 6.32 6.19
N ILE A 81 6.64 6.86 5.09
CA ILE A 81 6.01 6.77 3.78
C ILE A 81 7.03 6.39 2.70
N VAL A 82 6.54 5.71 1.67
CA VAL A 82 7.24 5.50 0.42
C VAL A 82 6.44 6.20 -0.68
N LEU A 83 7.07 7.14 -1.37
CA LEU A 83 6.40 7.96 -2.38
C LEU A 83 6.46 7.32 -3.76
N GLY A 84 5.35 7.38 -4.50
CA GLY A 84 5.37 7.21 -5.94
C GLY A 84 5.99 8.44 -6.63
N ALA A 85 6.36 8.30 -7.89
CA ALA A 85 7.05 9.37 -8.63
C ALA A 85 6.19 10.63 -8.76
N THR A 86 4.89 10.51 -8.96
CA THR A 86 4.01 11.67 -9.16
C THR A 86 3.91 12.57 -7.93
N PRO A 87 3.56 12.08 -6.72
CA PRO A 87 3.55 12.94 -5.54
C PRO A 87 4.95 13.45 -5.18
N ALA A 88 6.00 12.67 -5.40
CA ALA A 88 7.37 13.12 -5.16
C ALA A 88 7.73 14.33 -6.02
N LYS A 89 7.42 14.31 -7.31
CA LYS A 89 7.67 15.43 -8.21
C LYS A 89 6.87 16.68 -7.83
N LYS A 90 5.60 16.49 -7.46
CA LYS A 90 4.73 17.61 -7.08
C LYS A 90 5.17 18.29 -5.77
N LEU A 91 5.66 17.52 -4.81
CA LEU A 91 6.08 18.05 -3.50
C LEU A 91 7.53 18.54 -3.49
N PHE A 92 8.43 17.86 -4.18
CA PHE A 92 9.87 18.10 -4.08
C PHE A 92 10.50 18.62 -5.37
N GLY A 93 9.83 18.48 -6.53
CA GLY A 93 10.45 18.79 -7.82
C GLY A 93 11.69 17.91 -8.04
N ASP A 94 12.84 18.57 -8.22
CA ASP A 94 14.14 17.89 -8.40
C ASP A 94 14.90 17.67 -7.09
N LYS A 95 14.33 18.07 -5.94
CA LYS A 95 14.98 17.92 -4.64
C LYS A 95 14.85 16.50 -4.13
N ASP A 96 15.83 16.06 -3.33
CA ASP A 96 15.83 14.76 -2.68
C ASP A 96 14.73 14.68 -1.62
N PRO A 97 13.73 13.77 -1.77
CA PRO A 97 12.68 13.60 -0.78
C PRO A 97 13.08 12.76 0.42
N ILE A 98 14.14 11.96 0.34
CA ILE A 98 14.49 10.97 1.36
C ILE A 98 14.84 11.65 2.69
N GLY A 99 14.24 11.15 3.78
CA GLY A 99 14.43 11.67 5.13
C GLY A 99 13.62 12.91 5.46
N LYS A 100 12.94 13.51 4.49
CA LYS A 100 12.12 14.71 4.71
C LYS A 100 10.80 14.35 5.37
N MET A 101 10.24 15.32 6.10
CA MET A 101 8.94 15.17 6.76
C MET A 101 7.83 15.76 5.90
N VAL A 102 6.84 14.97 5.58
CA VAL A 102 5.68 15.36 4.79
C VAL A 102 4.43 15.26 5.66
N ARG A 103 3.60 16.28 5.63
CA ARG A 103 2.32 16.25 6.33
C ARG A 103 1.30 15.46 5.51
N VAL A 104 0.72 14.44 6.13
CA VAL A 104 -0.37 13.64 5.57
C VAL A 104 -1.56 13.75 6.51
N GLY A 105 -2.62 14.44 6.07
CA GLY A 105 -3.72 14.77 6.98
C GLY A 105 -3.26 15.71 8.09
N ASP A 106 -3.34 15.27 9.34
CA ASP A 106 -3.03 16.06 10.53
C ASP A 106 -1.69 15.69 11.18
N ALA A 107 -0.90 14.83 10.58
CA ALA A 107 0.37 14.37 11.14
C ALA A 107 1.51 14.36 10.10
N SER A 108 2.75 14.42 10.60
CA SER A 108 3.95 14.37 9.76
C SER A 108 4.48 12.94 9.64
N TYR A 109 4.89 12.58 8.43
CA TYR A 109 5.44 11.28 8.08
C TYR A 109 6.81 11.45 7.46
N GLN A 110 7.75 10.60 7.81
CA GLN A 110 9.09 10.62 7.24
C GLN A 110 9.14 9.84 5.92
N VAL A 111 9.72 10.44 4.89
CA VAL A 111 9.92 9.75 3.61
C VAL A 111 11.09 8.77 3.74
N LEU A 112 10.82 7.48 3.56
CA LEU A 112 11.83 6.43 3.56
C LEU A 112 12.36 6.11 2.18
N GLY A 113 11.50 6.11 1.18
CA GLY A 113 11.84 5.63 -0.14
C GLY A 113 11.03 6.28 -1.25
N LEU A 114 11.51 6.08 -2.45
CA LEU A 114 10.92 6.56 -3.69
C LEU A 114 10.81 5.40 -4.67
N LEU A 115 9.60 5.16 -5.18
CA LEU A 115 9.37 4.11 -6.19
C LEU A 115 9.87 4.54 -7.56
N VAL A 116 10.35 3.57 -8.33
CA VAL A 116 10.69 3.77 -9.74
C VAL A 116 9.45 4.22 -10.51
N GLU A 117 9.62 5.23 -11.37
CA GLU A 117 8.55 5.74 -12.23
C GLU A 117 8.17 4.70 -13.30
N LYS A 118 6.88 4.45 -13.46
CA LYS A 118 6.33 3.55 -14.49
C LYS A 118 5.71 4.30 -15.66
N GLY A 119 5.32 5.55 -15.46
CA GLY A 119 4.64 6.37 -16.48
C GLY A 119 3.14 6.05 -16.62
N LEU A 120 2.46 6.87 -17.41
CA LEU A 120 1.04 6.71 -17.69
C LEU A 120 0.77 5.41 -18.46
N THR A 121 -0.35 4.76 -18.15
CA THR A 121 -0.85 3.64 -18.95
C THR A 121 -1.48 4.15 -20.25
N GLU A 122 -1.74 3.26 -21.19
CA GLU A 122 -2.42 3.59 -22.45
C GLU A 122 -3.80 4.23 -22.24
N SER A 123 -4.48 3.88 -21.16
CA SER A 123 -5.78 4.47 -20.79
C SER A 123 -5.67 5.83 -20.10
N GLY A 124 -4.45 6.34 -19.90
CA GLY A 124 -4.22 7.62 -19.20
C GLY A 124 -4.19 7.50 -17.67
N TYR A 125 -4.29 6.29 -17.13
CA TYR A 125 -4.16 6.06 -15.69
C TYR A 125 -2.72 6.27 -15.24
N ASP A 126 -2.53 6.97 -14.13
CA ASP A 126 -1.22 7.22 -13.53
C ASP A 126 -0.96 6.27 -12.35
N PRO A 127 -0.20 5.18 -12.56
CA PRO A 127 0.16 4.26 -11.48
C PRO A 127 1.13 4.88 -10.47
N ASP A 128 1.85 5.93 -10.86
CA ASP A 128 2.84 6.61 -10.02
C ASP A 128 2.21 7.58 -9.02
N ASP A 129 0.92 7.90 -9.18
CA ASP A 129 0.17 8.74 -8.25
C ASP A 129 -0.31 7.91 -7.06
N ARG A 130 0.64 7.54 -6.21
CA ARG A 130 0.39 6.77 -5.00
C ARG A 130 1.42 7.07 -3.92
N THR A 131 1.05 6.79 -2.70
CA THR A 131 1.91 6.82 -1.52
C THR A 131 1.61 5.59 -0.69
N LEU A 132 2.65 4.93 -0.18
CA LEU A 132 2.52 3.72 0.62
C LEU A 132 2.90 3.99 2.06
N ILE A 133 2.12 3.46 2.99
CA ILE A 133 2.42 3.49 4.43
C ILE A 133 2.24 2.10 5.02
N PRO A 134 2.83 1.81 6.19
CA PRO A 134 2.57 0.54 6.88
C PRO A 134 1.07 0.39 7.17
N LEU A 135 0.53 -0.80 6.95
CA LEU A 135 -0.89 -1.07 7.15
C LEU A 135 -1.34 -0.74 8.58
N THR A 136 -0.56 -1.12 9.59
CA THR A 136 -0.86 -0.82 10.98
C THR A 136 -0.89 0.67 11.28
N THR A 137 -0.02 1.45 10.65
CA THR A 137 -0.03 2.91 10.72
C THR A 137 -1.30 3.47 10.10
N SER A 138 -1.69 2.97 8.93
CA SER A 138 -2.93 3.36 8.27
C SER A 138 -4.14 3.12 9.18
N MET A 139 -4.25 1.91 9.71
CA MET A 139 -5.39 1.51 10.54
C MET A 139 -5.48 2.30 11.84
N SER A 140 -4.35 2.55 12.50
CA SER A 140 -4.33 3.16 13.84
C SER A 140 -4.26 4.67 13.81
N ARG A 141 -3.54 5.26 12.84
CA ARG A 141 -3.17 6.68 12.87
C ARG A 141 -3.78 7.51 11.76
N LEU A 142 -4.25 6.87 10.69
CA LEU A 142 -4.81 7.58 9.54
C LEU A 142 -6.32 7.39 9.40
N THR A 143 -6.78 6.15 9.28
CA THR A 143 -8.20 5.85 9.08
C THR A 143 -8.97 5.59 10.38
N HIS A 144 -8.27 5.19 11.44
CA HIS A 144 -8.86 4.74 12.71
C HIS A 144 -9.88 3.62 12.51
N GLN A 145 -9.62 2.73 11.55
CA GLN A 145 -10.49 1.61 11.19
C GLN A 145 -9.78 0.28 11.43
N THR A 146 -10.54 -0.71 11.89
CA THR A 146 -10.04 -2.06 12.17
C THR A 146 -10.23 -3.03 11.00
N HIS A 147 -10.93 -2.60 9.96
CA HIS A 147 -11.17 -3.41 8.77
C HIS A 147 -10.24 -2.98 7.63
N ILE A 148 -10.02 -3.88 6.69
CA ILE A 148 -9.29 -3.62 5.46
C ILE A 148 -10.26 -3.46 4.29
N HIS A 149 -9.85 -2.73 3.27
CA HIS A 149 -10.70 -2.46 2.11
C HIS A 149 -10.66 -3.59 1.09
N SER A 150 -9.50 -4.25 0.97
CA SER A 150 -9.30 -5.40 0.07
C SER A 150 -8.06 -6.16 0.47
N ALA A 151 -7.92 -7.36 -0.07
CA ALA A 151 -6.69 -8.14 0.03
C ALA A 151 -6.32 -8.65 -1.36
N LYS A 152 -5.07 -8.43 -1.76
CA LYS A 152 -4.52 -9.05 -2.96
C LYS A 152 -4.10 -10.47 -2.62
N VAL A 153 -4.63 -11.45 -3.34
CA VAL A 153 -4.32 -12.86 -3.16
C VAL A 153 -3.52 -13.36 -4.36
N MET A 154 -2.41 -14.00 -4.09
CA MET A 154 -1.59 -14.64 -5.11
C MET A 154 -1.63 -16.15 -4.90
N ALA A 155 -2.04 -16.87 -5.93
CA ALA A 155 -2.00 -18.33 -5.94
C ALA A 155 -0.56 -18.85 -6.05
N LEU A 156 -0.33 -20.12 -5.67
CA LEU A 156 0.99 -20.74 -5.77
C LEU A 156 1.52 -20.75 -7.21
N ASP A 157 0.64 -20.98 -8.17
CA ASP A 157 0.96 -20.83 -9.59
C ASP A 157 -0.28 -20.39 -10.38
N PRO A 158 -0.12 -19.94 -11.64
CA PRO A 158 -1.24 -19.46 -12.46
C PRO A 158 -2.35 -20.51 -12.70
N SER A 159 -2.03 -21.80 -12.72
CA SER A 159 -3.01 -22.87 -12.90
C SER A 159 -3.96 -23.05 -11.72
N MET A 160 -3.58 -22.54 -10.54
CA MET A 160 -4.34 -22.66 -9.29
C MET A 160 -5.26 -21.47 -9.02
N VAL A 161 -5.27 -20.44 -9.87
CA VAL A 161 -6.00 -19.20 -9.60
C VAL A 161 -7.51 -19.47 -9.44
N GLU A 162 -8.11 -20.22 -10.35
CA GLU A 162 -9.55 -20.53 -10.28
C GLU A 162 -9.92 -21.30 -9.04
N LYS A 163 -9.13 -22.32 -8.69
CA LYS A 163 -9.34 -23.09 -7.48
C LYS A 163 -9.18 -22.23 -6.24
N THR A 164 -8.16 -21.40 -6.20
CA THR A 164 -7.92 -20.48 -5.07
C THR A 164 -9.09 -19.51 -4.92
N MET A 165 -9.62 -18.97 -6.00
CA MET A 165 -10.80 -18.09 -5.97
C MET A 165 -12.01 -18.80 -5.39
N GLU A 166 -12.23 -20.06 -5.76
CA GLU A 166 -13.33 -20.86 -5.23
C GLU A 166 -13.14 -21.13 -3.73
N ASP A 167 -11.95 -21.57 -3.32
CA ASP A 167 -11.63 -21.82 -1.91
C ASP A 167 -11.85 -20.56 -1.05
N VAL A 168 -11.45 -19.39 -1.54
CA VAL A 168 -11.66 -18.10 -0.85
C VAL A 168 -13.16 -17.77 -0.74
N ARG A 169 -13.97 -18.08 -1.75
CA ARG A 169 -15.41 -17.82 -1.69
C ARG A 169 -16.14 -18.68 -0.66
N GLN A 170 -15.56 -19.82 -0.32
CA GLN A 170 -16.16 -20.75 0.65
C GLN A 170 -15.77 -20.44 2.10
N LEU A 171 -14.83 -19.52 2.33
CA LEU A 171 -14.51 -19.03 3.67
C LEU A 171 -15.58 -18.07 4.16
#